data_e81ce3f0ea6eb7412a5983cf829ab638
#
_entry.id   e81ce3f0ea6eb7412a5983cf829ab638
#
_cell.length_a   1.000
_cell.length_b   1.000
_cell.length_c   1.000
_cell.angle_alpha   90.00
_cell.angle_beta   90.00
_cell.angle_gamma   90.00
#
_symmetry.space_group_name_H-M   'P 1'
#
loop_
_entity.id
_entity.type
_entity.pdbx_description
1 polymer ?
#
loop_
_entity_poly.entity_id
_entity_poly.type
_entity_poly.pdbx_seq_one_letter_code
_entity_poly.pdbx_strand_id
1 'polypeptide(L)'
;MRKLIFALAVLAITGTASAEERNTVEDDLGILNPQDTGREMLTRKIEMGVIDSVTCSLGINVTKNDDHVLARKLTKRCAEAGYTKAMTWMSQLENNGFGGDYNPDASADWDRRAAEAGDTVGLFNHGLNLMRGHGTTKNDALGRSFVDQAAKQGLAIAKRLQGAGYDLDEVTPDADNWKYAPLY
;
A
#
# COMPACT_ATOMS: atom_id res chain seq x y z
N MET A 1 16.38 -53.23 -65.29
CA MET A 1 16.23 -52.00 -64.57
C MET A 1 14.95 -52.08 -63.75
N ARG A 2 15.08 -52.32 -62.45
CA ARG A 2 13.94 -52.51 -61.51
C ARG A 2 13.70 -51.15 -60.82
N LYS A 3 12.54 -50.58 -60.99
CA LYS A 3 12.10 -49.37 -60.30
C LYS A 3 11.52 -49.80 -58.95
N LEU A 4 12.16 -49.42 -57.84
CA LEU A 4 11.61 -49.49 -56.50
C LEU A 4 10.67 -48.30 -56.28
N ILE A 5 9.43 -48.60 -55.92
CA ILE A 5 8.44 -47.61 -55.49
C ILE A 5 8.45 -47.67 -53.96
N PHE A 6 8.90 -46.57 -53.31
CA PHE A 6 8.76 -46.39 -51.88
C PHE A 6 7.38 -45.80 -51.58
N ALA A 7 6.56 -46.58 -50.88
CA ALA A 7 5.30 -46.12 -50.34
C ALA A 7 5.58 -45.42 -48.98
N LEU A 8 5.29 -44.10 -48.90
CA LEU A 8 5.30 -43.39 -47.62
C LEU A 8 3.98 -43.65 -46.90
N ALA A 9 4.05 -44.32 -45.76
CA ALA A 9 2.92 -44.44 -44.86
C ALA A 9 2.87 -43.18 -43.99
N VAL A 10 1.85 -42.36 -44.18
CA VAL A 10 1.53 -41.23 -43.31
C VAL A 10 0.70 -41.76 -42.13
N LEU A 11 1.33 -41.81 -40.94
CA LEU A 11 0.64 -42.12 -39.71
C LEU A 11 -0.12 -40.83 -39.27
N ALA A 12 -1.42 -40.81 -39.42
CA ALA A 12 -2.28 -39.78 -38.83
C ALA A 12 -2.42 -40.08 -37.32
N ILE A 13 -1.75 -39.29 -36.50
CA ILE A 13 -1.98 -39.29 -35.05
C ILE A 13 -3.20 -38.41 -34.80
N THR A 14 -4.38 -39.00 -34.70
CA THR A 14 -5.57 -38.37 -34.18
C THR A 14 -5.45 -38.30 -32.65
N GLY A 15 -4.85 -37.22 -32.16
CA GLY A 15 -4.92 -36.89 -30.73
C GLY A 15 -6.36 -36.48 -30.41
N THR A 16 -7.10 -37.35 -29.77
CA THR A 16 -8.32 -37.00 -29.07
C THR A 16 -7.91 -36.22 -27.82
N ALA A 17 -7.90 -34.89 -27.90
CA ALA A 17 -7.85 -34.07 -26.69
C ALA A 17 -9.10 -34.42 -25.88
N SER A 18 -8.90 -35.01 -24.72
CA SER A 18 -10.00 -35.41 -23.84
C SER A 18 -10.72 -34.15 -23.34
N ALA A 19 -12.04 -34.23 -23.31
CA ALA A 19 -12.92 -33.16 -22.82
C ALA A 19 -12.69 -32.83 -21.33
N GLU A 20 -11.85 -33.60 -20.65
CA GLU A 20 -11.52 -33.46 -19.23
C GLU A 20 -10.58 -32.28 -18.93
N GLU A 21 -9.72 -31.87 -19.87
CA GLU A 21 -8.82 -30.74 -19.69
C GLU A 21 -9.49 -29.36 -19.83
N ARG A 22 -10.72 -29.33 -20.40
CA ARG A 22 -11.48 -28.09 -20.56
C ARG A 22 -12.32 -27.70 -19.32
N ASN A 23 -12.63 -28.67 -18.47
CA ASN A 23 -13.44 -28.43 -17.28
C ASN A 23 -12.64 -27.83 -16.11
N THR A 24 -11.32 -28.04 -16.07
CA THR A 24 -10.50 -27.52 -14.97
C THR A 24 -10.21 -26.02 -15.07
N VAL A 25 -10.31 -25.43 -16.27
CA VAL A 25 -10.09 -23.98 -16.48
C VAL A 25 -11.37 -23.16 -16.25
N GLU A 26 -12.55 -23.77 -16.49
CA GLU A 26 -13.84 -23.10 -16.21
C GLU A 26 -14.23 -23.14 -14.74
N ASP A 27 -13.80 -24.16 -13.99
CA ASP A 27 -14.00 -24.22 -12.54
C ASP A 27 -13.13 -23.22 -11.76
N ASP A 28 -11.98 -22.80 -12.32
CA ASP A 28 -11.12 -21.76 -11.72
C ASP A 28 -11.66 -20.33 -11.96
N LEU A 29 -12.60 -20.14 -12.88
CA LEU A 29 -13.39 -18.92 -13.02
C LEU A 29 -14.64 -18.95 -12.13
N GLY A 30 -14.71 -19.94 -11.27
CA GLY A 30 -15.83 -20.22 -10.40
C GLY A 30 -16.19 -19.06 -9.50
N ILE A 31 -17.48 -18.94 -9.27
CA ILE A 31 -18.16 -18.16 -8.25
C ILE A 31 -17.23 -17.98 -7.06
N LEU A 32 -16.81 -16.72 -6.82
CA LEU A 32 -16.07 -16.35 -5.62
C LEU A 32 -16.81 -16.89 -4.41
N ASN A 33 -16.28 -17.92 -3.79
CA ASN A 33 -16.80 -18.37 -2.50
C ASN A 33 -16.81 -17.18 -1.54
N PRO A 34 -17.82 -17.03 -0.70
CA PRO A 34 -17.81 -16.00 0.34
C PRO A 34 -16.52 -16.02 1.20
N GLN A 35 -15.88 -17.21 1.29
CA GLN A 35 -14.59 -17.42 1.97
C GLN A 35 -13.40 -16.83 1.22
N ASP A 36 -13.54 -16.55 -0.08
CA ASP A 36 -12.50 -15.96 -0.93
C ASP A 36 -12.60 -14.44 -1.02
N THR A 37 -13.56 -13.85 -0.33
CA THR A 37 -13.79 -12.41 -0.29
C THR A 37 -13.62 -11.85 1.12
N GLY A 38 -13.17 -10.59 1.20
CA GLY A 38 -13.12 -9.86 2.45
C GLY A 38 -12.01 -10.29 3.41
N ARG A 39 -12.36 -10.35 4.70
CA ARG A 39 -11.44 -10.55 5.82
C ARG A 39 -10.69 -11.89 5.76
N GLU A 40 -11.39 -12.96 5.44
CA GLU A 40 -10.83 -14.32 5.41
C GLU A 40 -9.78 -14.48 4.30
N MET A 41 -10.08 -13.96 3.11
CA MET A 41 -9.12 -13.91 2.00
C MET A 41 -7.85 -13.16 2.39
N LEU A 42 -7.98 -11.98 3.00
CA LEU A 42 -6.83 -11.18 3.42
C LEU A 42 -6.01 -11.89 4.49
N THR A 43 -6.67 -12.50 5.46
CA THR A 43 -6.01 -13.28 6.51
C THR A 43 -5.20 -14.42 5.89
N ARG A 44 -5.79 -15.18 4.98
CA ARG A 44 -5.12 -16.27 4.26
C ARG A 44 -3.92 -15.77 3.44
N LYS A 45 -4.08 -14.69 2.68
CA LYS A 45 -2.97 -14.08 1.92
C LYS A 45 -1.82 -13.66 2.84
N ILE A 46 -2.13 -13.05 3.99
CA ILE A 46 -1.14 -12.69 5.00
C ILE A 46 -0.40 -13.94 5.52
N GLU A 47 -1.12 -15.00 5.82
CA GLU A 47 -0.55 -16.27 6.31
C GLU A 47 0.34 -16.93 5.27
N MET A 48 -0.07 -16.90 4.01
CA MET A 48 0.70 -17.41 2.87
C MET A 48 1.88 -16.51 2.47
N GLY A 49 2.01 -15.33 3.08
CA GLY A 49 3.08 -14.37 2.74
C GLY A 49 2.89 -13.69 1.38
N VAL A 50 1.67 -13.69 0.84
CA VAL A 50 1.37 -13.02 -0.44
C VAL A 50 1.34 -11.52 -0.23
N ILE A 51 2.33 -10.82 -0.79
CA ILE A 51 2.48 -9.37 -0.73
C ILE A 51 2.52 -8.85 -2.17
N ASP A 52 1.39 -8.33 -2.60
CA ASP A 52 1.22 -7.70 -3.92
C ASP A 52 0.52 -6.35 -3.79
N SER A 53 0.54 -5.54 -4.86
CA SER A 53 -0.03 -4.20 -4.86
C SER A 53 -1.53 -4.18 -4.56
N VAL A 54 -2.28 -5.19 -5.00
CA VAL A 54 -3.73 -5.30 -4.76
C VAL A 54 -3.97 -5.61 -3.29
N THR A 55 -3.30 -6.62 -2.75
CA THR A 55 -3.40 -7.00 -1.33
C THR A 55 -3.02 -5.82 -0.43
N CYS A 56 -1.96 -5.10 -0.76
CA CYS A 56 -1.51 -3.94 0.01
C CYS A 56 -2.50 -2.76 -0.04
N SER A 57 -3.13 -2.53 -1.19
CA SER A 57 -4.17 -1.50 -1.32
C SER A 57 -5.42 -1.79 -0.48
N LEU A 58 -5.73 -3.06 -0.26
CA LEU A 58 -6.86 -3.47 0.56
C LEU A 58 -6.65 -3.19 2.05
N GLY A 59 -5.41 -3.12 2.54
CA GLY A 59 -5.09 -2.79 3.94
C GLY A 59 -5.72 -1.46 4.41
N ILE A 60 -5.75 -0.46 3.54
CA ILE A 60 -6.38 0.83 3.80
C ILE A 60 -7.90 0.68 3.99
N ASN A 61 -8.54 -0.16 3.17
CA ASN A 61 -9.98 -0.40 3.27
C ASN A 61 -10.35 -1.19 4.53
N VAL A 62 -9.48 -2.11 4.97
CA VAL A 62 -9.68 -2.87 6.21
C VAL A 62 -9.67 -1.92 7.42
N THR A 63 -8.78 -0.93 7.43
CA THR A 63 -8.75 0.10 8.49
C THR A 63 -10.07 0.87 8.58
N LYS A 64 -10.66 1.21 7.43
CA LYS A 64 -11.94 1.93 7.37
C LYS A 64 -13.14 1.11 7.86
N ASN A 65 -12.98 -0.19 7.96
CA ASN A 65 -14.01 -1.12 8.45
C ASN A 65 -13.77 -1.54 9.92
N ASP A 66 -13.02 -0.74 10.68
CA ASP A 66 -12.70 -0.92 12.11
C ASP A 66 -11.92 -2.20 12.47
N ASP A 67 -11.46 -2.99 11.49
CA ASP A 67 -10.57 -4.12 11.76
C ASP A 67 -9.10 -3.68 11.82
N HIS A 68 -8.81 -2.83 12.80
CA HIS A 68 -7.48 -2.21 12.92
C HIS A 68 -6.36 -3.22 13.17
N VAL A 69 -6.65 -4.35 13.82
CA VAL A 69 -5.65 -5.40 14.08
C VAL A 69 -5.21 -6.08 12.78
N LEU A 70 -6.17 -6.47 11.94
CA LEU A 70 -5.89 -7.07 10.64
C LEU A 70 -5.23 -6.03 9.70
N ALA A 71 -5.74 -4.80 9.69
CA ALA A 71 -5.19 -3.70 8.92
C ALA A 71 -3.71 -3.46 9.26
N ARG A 72 -3.38 -3.37 10.56
CA ARG A 72 -2.01 -3.19 11.03
C ARG A 72 -1.10 -4.34 10.59
N LYS A 73 -1.55 -5.58 10.76
CA LYS A 73 -0.78 -6.77 10.36
C LYS A 73 -0.47 -6.79 8.86
N LEU A 74 -1.46 -6.47 8.03
CA LEU A 74 -1.30 -6.40 6.58
C LEU A 74 -0.43 -5.23 6.16
N THR A 75 -0.76 -4.03 6.63
CA THR A 75 -0.06 -2.79 6.28
C THR A 75 1.41 -2.86 6.67
N LYS A 76 1.73 -3.43 7.85
CA LYS A 76 3.12 -3.62 8.28
C LYS A 76 3.91 -4.47 7.30
N ARG A 77 3.39 -5.62 6.87
CA ARG A 77 4.05 -6.48 5.89
C ARG A 77 4.26 -5.78 4.55
N CYS A 78 3.28 -5.02 4.10
CA CYS A 78 3.41 -4.25 2.87
C CYS A 78 4.46 -3.14 3.00
N ALA A 79 4.49 -2.43 4.13
CA ALA A 79 5.48 -1.40 4.40
C ALA A 79 6.91 -1.99 4.47
N GLU A 80 7.07 -3.14 5.13
CA GLU A 80 8.34 -3.89 5.18
C GLU A 80 8.79 -4.38 3.80
N ALA A 81 7.85 -4.69 2.91
CA ALA A 81 8.13 -5.05 1.51
C ALA A 81 8.42 -3.84 0.60
N GLY A 82 8.42 -2.62 1.12
CA GLY A 82 8.81 -1.41 0.39
C GLY A 82 7.67 -0.63 -0.25
N TYR A 83 6.40 -0.99 -0.02
CA TYR A 83 5.27 -0.21 -0.51
C TYR A 83 5.14 1.11 0.26
N THR A 84 5.48 2.23 -0.36
CA THR A 84 5.58 3.54 0.30
C THR A 84 4.25 4.02 0.88
N LYS A 85 3.14 3.81 0.17
CA LYS A 85 1.80 4.10 0.69
C LYS A 85 1.45 3.29 1.94
N ALA A 86 1.97 2.07 2.05
CA ALA A 86 1.80 1.27 3.26
C ALA A 86 2.66 1.81 4.40
N MET A 87 3.84 2.38 4.11
CA MET A 87 4.67 3.05 5.13
C MET A 87 3.95 4.26 5.73
N THR A 88 3.41 5.15 4.90
CA THR A 88 2.66 6.33 5.38
C THR A 88 1.38 5.91 6.12
N TRP A 89 0.77 4.78 5.74
CA TRP A 89 -0.37 4.25 6.45
C TRP A 89 0.01 3.61 7.78
N MET A 90 1.16 2.93 7.86
CA MET A 90 1.72 2.45 9.14
C MET A 90 2.00 3.61 10.09
N SER A 91 2.57 4.71 9.59
CA SER A 91 2.75 5.93 10.38
C SER A 91 1.43 6.37 11.03
N GLN A 92 0.34 6.41 10.28
CA GLN A 92 -1.00 6.74 10.79
C GLN A 92 -1.47 5.76 11.88
N LEU A 93 -1.29 4.45 11.66
CA LEU A 93 -1.71 3.43 12.62
C LEU A 93 -0.91 3.52 13.93
N GLU A 94 0.40 3.78 13.84
CA GLU A 94 1.27 3.99 15.01
C GLU A 94 0.89 5.27 15.76
N ASN A 95 0.65 6.36 15.03
CA ASN A 95 0.35 7.68 15.60
C ASN A 95 -1.05 7.75 16.26
N ASN A 96 -1.96 6.86 15.93
CA ASN A 96 -3.31 6.81 16.49
C ASN A 96 -3.54 5.62 17.43
N GLY A 97 -2.57 4.72 17.57
CA GLY A 97 -2.74 3.50 18.36
C GLY A 97 -3.78 2.54 17.75
N PHE A 98 -4.00 2.59 16.42
CA PHE A 98 -4.96 1.71 15.77
C PHE A 98 -4.42 0.30 15.61
N GLY A 99 -5.08 -0.66 16.23
CA GLY A 99 -4.68 -2.07 16.22
C GLY A 99 -3.40 -2.37 17.00
N GLY A 100 -2.94 -1.45 17.85
CA GLY A 100 -1.78 -1.57 18.74
C GLY A 100 -1.61 -0.32 19.58
N ASP A 101 -0.49 -0.21 20.29
CA ASP A 101 -0.19 0.95 21.12
C ASP A 101 0.12 2.20 20.29
N TYR A 102 -0.17 3.37 20.87
CA TYR A 102 0.30 4.65 20.36
C TYR A 102 1.84 4.71 20.43
N ASN A 103 2.48 4.97 19.29
CA ASN A 103 3.94 4.96 19.18
C ASN A 103 4.41 6.04 18.20
N PRO A 104 4.62 7.28 18.64
CA PRO A 104 5.04 8.38 17.78
C PRO A 104 6.44 8.17 17.18
N ASP A 105 7.36 7.50 17.89
CA ASP A 105 8.70 7.22 17.38
C ASP A 105 8.66 6.26 16.18
N ALA A 106 7.86 5.19 16.28
CA ALA A 106 7.64 4.28 15.16
C ALA A 106 6.91 4.97 14.00
N SER A 107 5.95 5.85 14.30
CA SER A 107 5.26 6.67 13.30
C SER A 107 6.26 7.51 12.51
N ALA A 108 7.10 8.26 13.20
CA ALA A 108 8.12 9.11 12.57
C ALA A 108 9.15 8.31 11.76
N ASP A 109 9.52 7.09 12.21
CA ASP A 109 10.42 6.20 11.46
C ASP A 109 9.78 5.72 10.15
N TRP A 110 8.50 5.37 10.16
CA TRP A 110 7.78 5.00 8.94
C TRP A 110 7.69 6.14 7.94
N ASP A 111 7.39 7.37 8.40
CA ASP A 111 7.38 8.56 7.53
C ASP A 111 8.77 8.86 6.96
N ARG A 112 9.82 8.72 7.76
CA ARG A 112 11.22 8.86 7.31
C ARG A 112 11.54 7.86 6.20
N ARG A 113 11.22 6.58 6.39
CA ARG A 113 11.43 5.52 5.40
C ARG A 113 10.66 5.78 4.11
N ALA A 114 9.42 6.24 4.21
CA ALA A 114 8.62 6.63 3.04
C ALA A 114 9.27 7.83 2.30
N ALA A 115 9.75 8.82 3.03
CA ALA A 115 10.46 9.97 2.48
C ALA A 115 11.76 9.56 1.76
N GLU A 116 12.56 8.69 2.35
CA GLU A 116 13.78 8.14 1.76
C GLU A 116 13.50 7.34 0.48
N ALA A 117 12.35 6.67 0.41
CA ALA A 117 11.86 6.00 -0.79
C ALA A 117 11.23 6.96 -1.83
N GLY A 118 11.24 8.27 -1.57
CA GLY A 118 10.76 9.31 -2.48
C GLY A 118 9.25 9.52 -2.51
N ASP A 119 8.51 8.96 -1.55
CA ASP A 119 7.06 9.18 -1.44
C ASP A 119 6.76 10.63 -1.05
N THR A 120 5.93 11.28 -1.84
CA THR A 120 5.63 12.71 -1.67
C THR A 120 4.91 13.01 -0.34
N VAL A 121 4.03 12.10 0.09
CA VAL A 121 3.34 12.22 1.39
C VAL A 121 4.31 11.93 2.53
N GLY A 122 5.17 10.91 2.36
CA GLY A 122 6.24 10.61 3.30
C GLY A 122 7.19 11.78 3.49
N LEU A 123 7.62 12.46 2.42
CA LEU A 123 8.42 13.69 2.49
C LEU A 123 7.73 14.77 3.33
N PHE A 124 6.44 15.00 3.09
CA PHE A 124 5.68 16.00 3.81
C PHE A 124 5.54 15.64 5.30
N ASN A 125 5.12 14.42 5.61
CA ASN A 125 4.92 13.96 6.99
C ASN A 125 6.23 13.98 7.77
N HIS A 126 7.32 13.47 7.18
CA HIS A 126 8.65 13.51 7.81
C HIS A 126 9.10 14.95 8.07
N GLY A 127 8.84 15.86 7.12
CA GLY A 127 9.07 17.28 7.29
C GLY A 127 8.32 17.86 8.50
N LEU A 128 7.03 17.53 8.64
CA LEU A 128 6.21 17.96 9.77
C LEU A 128 6.71 17.38 11.10
N ASN A 129 7.08 16.09 11.13
CA ASN A 129 7.59 15.43 12.31
C ASN A 129 8.87 16.12 12.79
N LEU A 130 9.78 16.47 11.89
CA LEU A 130 11.00 17.22 12.20
C LEU A 130 10.71 18.65 12.70
N MET A 131 9.78 19.37 12.08
CA MET A 131 9.43 20.73 12.49
C MET A 131 8.76 20.78 13.86
N ARG A 132 7.99 19.75 14.21
CA ARG A 132 7.30 19.62 15.51
C ARG A 132 8.19 19.00 16.60
N GLY A 133 9.12 18.16 16.21
CA GLY A 133 9.82 17.24 17.14
C GLY A 133 8.90 16.10 17.57
N HIS A 134 8.02 15.63 16.67
CA HIS A 134 7.07 14.56 16.94
C HIS A 134 7.66 13.21 16.57
N GLY A 135 7.89 12.35 17.57
CA GLY A 135 8.55 11.05 17.39
C GLY A 135 9.99 11.13 16.86
N THR A 136 10.58 12.31 16.85
CA THR A 136 11.95 12.55 16.40
C THR A 136 12.50 13.83 17.01
N THR A 137 13.83 14.00 16.94
CA THR A 137 14.46 15.26 17.38
C THR A 137 14.05 16.42 16.47
N LYS A 138 13.59 17.51 17.09
CA LYS A 138 13.18 18.71 16.36
C LYS A 138 14.32 19.28 15.53
N ASN A 139 14.05 19.52 14.24
CA ASN A 139 14.93 20.20 13.31
C ASN A 139 14.11 20.98 12.27
N ASP A 140 13.77 22.21 12.59
CA ASP A 140 12.90 23.05 11.77
C ASP A 140 13.46 23.28 10.36
N ALA A 141 14.75 23.59 10.23
CA ALA A 141 15.37 23.85 8.93
C ALA A 141 15.34 22.63 8.01
N LEU A 142 15.67 21.45 8.55
CA LEU A 142 15.61 20.19 7.79
C LEU A 142 14.17 19.84 7.46
N GLY A 143 13.23 20.03 8.40
CA GLY A 143 11.80 19.78 8.17
C GLY A 143 11.25 20.60 7.02
N ARG A 144 11.53 21.91 6.97
CA ARG A 144 11.14 22.79 5.85
C ARG A 144 11.70 22.29 4.52
N SER A 145 12.94 21.81 4.48
CA SER A 145 13.52 21.29 3.24
C SER A 145 12.78 20.07 2.69
N PHE A 146 12.26 19.20 3.56
CA PHE A 146 11.40 18.08 3.16
C PHE A 146 10.02 18.54 2.67
N VAL A 147 9.43 19.53 3.33
CA VAL A 147 8.17 20.16 2.87
C VAL A 147 8.37 20.78 1.48
N ASP A 148 9.48 21.46 1.23
CA ASP A 148 9.81 22.05 -0.06
C ASP A 148 9.96 21.00 -1.16
N GLN A 149 10.55 19.87 -0.85
CA GLN A 149 10.66 18.75 -1.79
C GLN A 149 9.27 18.20 -2.13
N ALA A 150 8.40 18.01 -1.13
CA ALA A 150 7.02 17.57 -1.35
C ALA A 150 6.22 18.56 -2.19
N ALA A 151 6.36 19.87 -1.92
CA ALA A 151 5.73 20.93 -2.68
C ALA A 151 6.22 20.97 -4.14
N LYS A 152 7.52 20.78 -4.37
CA LYS A 152 8.11 20.67 -5.70
C LYS A 152 7.59 19.46 -6.47
N GLN A 153 7.31 18.35 -5.79
CA GLN A 153 6.66 17.18 -6.38
C GLN A 153 5.14 17.36 -6.59
N GLY A 154 4.59 18.51 -6.24
CA GLY A 154 3.20 18.86 -6.56
C GLY A 154 2.21 18.71 -5.42
N LEU A 155 2.64 18.32 -4.21
CA LEU A 155 1.72 18.14 -3.08
C LEU A 155 1.06 19.45 -2.67
N ALA A 156 -0.26 19.55 -2.82
CA ALA A 156 -1.01 20.78 -2.60
C ALA A 156 -0.91 21.30 -1.15
N ILE A 157 -0.98 20.38 -0.17
CA ILE A 157 -0.86 20.74 1.26
C ILE A 157 0.53 21.27 1.60
N ALA A 158 1.58 20.75 0.98
CA ALA A 158 2.94 21.26 1.17
C ALA A 158 3.10 22.67 0.57
N LYS A 159 2.53 22.92 -0.61
CA LYS A 159 2.50 24.27 -1.21
C LYS A 159 1.73 25.26 -0.34
N ARG A 160 0.62 24.83 0.28
CA ARG A 160 -0.15 25.66 1.21
C ARG A 160 0.67 26.02 2.44
N LEU A 161 1.38 25.07 3.03
CA LEU A 161 2.26 25.30 4.17
C LEU A 161 3.39 26.28 3.85
N GLN A 162 4.01 26.17 2.68
CA GLN A 162 4.99 27.16 2.18
C GLN A 162 4.38 28.55 2.08
N GLY A 163 3.20 28.67 1.46
CA GLY A 163 2.48 29.93 1.30
C GLY A 163 2.10 30.60 2.62
N ALA A 164 1.90 29.80 3.68
CA ALA A 164 1.66 30.25 5.04
C ALA A 164 2.94 30.53 5.85
N GLY A 165 4.10 30.57 5.21
CA GLY A 165 5.38 30.81 5.91
C GLY A 165 5.78 29.69 6.87
N TYR A 166 5.31 28.48 6.62
CA TYR A 166 5.49 27.27 7.46
C TYR A 166 4.78 27.36 8.82
N ASP A 167 3.67 28.11 8.87
CA ASP A 167 2.78 28.08 10.02
C ASP A 167 2.11 26.69 10.12
N LEU A 168 2.48 25.92 11.13
CA LEU A 168 2.00 24.56 11.31
C LEU A 168 0.52 24.47 11.63
N ASP A 169 -0.10 25.55 12.10
CA ASP A 169 -1.55 25.60 12.34
C ASP A 169 -2.36 25.51 11.05
N GLU A 170 -1.73 25.79 9.90
CA GLU A 170 -2.38 25.64 8.58
C GLU A 170 -2.53 24.18 8.15
N VAL A 171 -1.80 23.25 8.75
CA VAL A 171 -1.74 21.84 8.36
C VAL A 171 -1.76 20.89 9.56
N THR A 172 -2.46 21.29 10.62
CA THR A 172 -2.61 20.45 11.80
C THR A 172 -3.35 19.17 11.40
N PRO A 173 -2.81 17.96 11.72
CA PRO A 173 -3.47 16.71 11.39
C PRO A 173 -4.72 16.42 12.22
N ASP A 174 -5.01 17.26 13.21
CA ASP A 174 -6.11 17.04 14.13
C ASP A 174 -7.46 17.12 13.40
N ALA A 175 -8.29 16.10 13.62
CA ALA A 175 -9.67 16.07 13.19
C ALA A 175 -10.48 17.28 13.71
N ASP A 176 -9.99 17.94 14.76
CA ASP A 176 -10.58 19.10 15.39
C ASP A 176 -10.25 20.42 14.65
N ASN A 177 -9.42 20.38 13.61
CA ASN A 177 -9.17 21.57 12.82
C ASN A 177 -10.35 21.86 11.89
N TRP A 178 -11.47 22.28 12.50
CA TRP A 178 -12.71 22.67 11.83
C TRP A 178 -12.51 23.66 10.67
N LYS A 179 -11.41 24.43 10.69
CA LYS A 179 -11.01 25.39 9.65
C LYS A 179 -10.82 24.73 8.27
N TYR A 180 -10.48 23.43 8.25
CA TYR A 180 -10.24 22.66 7.03
C TYR A 180 -11.14 21.43 6.92
N ALA A 181 -12.02 21.22 7.90
CA ALA A 181 -13.06 20.21 7.75
C ALA A 181 -13.91 20.56 6.52
N PRO A 182 -14.21 19.60 5.63
CA PRO A 182 -15.14 19.86 4.55
C PRO A 182 -16.47 20.27 5.18
N LEU A 183 -16.95 21.48 4.83
CA LEU A 183 -18.31 21.89 5.13
C LEU A 183 -19.19 21.01 4.24
N TYR A 184 -19.93 20.10 4.86
CA TYR A 184 -20.92 19.27 4.18
C TYR A 184 -22.13 20.12 3.76
#